data_41e550df30f90d4c9968f927079d4e84
#
_entry.id   41e550df30f90d4c9968f927079d4e84
#
_cell.length_a   1.000
_cell.length_b   1.000
_cell.length_c   1.000
_cell.angle_alpha   90.00
_cell.angle_beta   90.00
_cell.angle_gamma   90.00
#
_symmetry.space_group_name_H-M   'P 1'
#
loop_
_entity.id
_entity.type
_entity.pdbx_description
1 polymer ?
#
loop_
_entity_poly.entity_id
_entity_poly.type
_entity_poly.pdbx_seq_one_letter_code
_entity_poly.pdbx_strand_id
1 'polypeptide(L)'
;MHWKSLRRQVRVCGQVVQVPAEQSDAYFSSRPRGSRIGAWASDQSKPLASRQELQAAVAATEARYSDDIPRPPHWGGFLIRPDEIEFWADGEFRLHDRFRFTKSASGTWQAQRLYP
;
A
#
# COMPACT_ATOMS: atom_id res chain seq x y z
N MET A 1 -7.61 -1.66 -7.23
CA MET A 1 -8.44 -0.92 -6.27
C MET A 1 -9.88 -0.96 -6.75
N HIS A 2 -10.84 -1.23 -5.85
CA HIS A 2 -12.25 -1.30 -6.20
C HIS A 2 -13.08 -0.50 -5.19
N TRP A 3 -13.86 0.45 -5.69
CA TRP A 3 -14.80 1.26 -4.89
C TRP A 3 -16.22 0.79 -5.15
N LYS A 4 -16.71 -0.10 -4.29
CA LYS A 4 -18.02 -0.75 -4.45
C LYS A 4 -19.17 0.27 -4.53
N SER A 5 -19.17 1.27 -3.65
CA SER A 5 -20.22 2.32 -3.61
C SER A 5 -20.24 3.20 -4.86
N LEU A 6 -19.09 3.41 -5.50
CA LEU A 6 -18.97 4.18 -6.74
C LEU A 6 -19.12 3.30 -7.99
N ARG A 7 -19.15 1.98 -7.85
CA ARG A 7 -19.15 1.01 -8.95
C ARG A 7 -18.01 1.28 -9.95
N ARG A 8 -16.79 1.51 -9.40
CA ARG A 8 -15.58 1.84 -10.14
C ARG A 8 -14.44 0.94 -9.71
N GLN A 9 -13.58 0.63 -10.68
CA GLN A 9 -12.34 -0.10 -10.42
C GLN A 9 -11.17 0.54 -11.18
N VAL A 10 -10.00 0.54 -10.53
CA VAL A 10 -8.73 0.85 -11.19
C VAL A 10 -7.78 -0.33 -10.99
N ARG A 11 -7.21 -0.81 -12.09
CA ARG A 11 -6.16 -1.81 -12.11
C ARG A 11 -4.88 -1.16 -12.59
N VAL A 12 -3.80 -1.34 -11.84
CA VAL A 12 -2.47 -0.82 -12.18
C VAL A 12 -1.53 -2.01 -12.31
N CYS A 13 -0.84 -2.12 -13.43
CA CYS A 13 0.22 -3.11 -13.67
C CYS A 13 1.52 -2.39 -13.99
N GLY A 14 2.64 -2.96 -13.56
CA GLY A 14 3.96 -2.39 -13.78
C GLY A 14 5.00 -2.96 -12.83
N GLN A 15 6.21 -2.42 -12.91
CA GLN A 15 7.32 -2.83 -12.09
C GLN A 15 7.11 -2.36 -10.63
N VAL A 16 7.27 -3.28 -9.69
CA VAL A 16 7.28 -2.97 -8.26
C VAL A 16 8.72 -2.73 -7.82
N VAL A 17 8.97 -1.57 -7.22
CA VAL A 17 10.26 -1.21 -6.64
C VAL A 17 10.09 -0.85 -5.17
N GLN A 18 11.13 -1.07 -4.37
CA GLN A 18 11.12 -0.65 -2.98
C GLN A 18 11.27 0.87 -2.90
N VAL A 19 10.51 1.49 -2.00
CA VAL A 19 10.63 2.92 -1.69
C VAL A 19 12.01 3.18 -1.05
N PRO A 20 12.72 4.25 -1.41
CA PRO A 20 13.97 4.63 -0.76
C PRO A 20 13.84 4.74 0.76
N ALA A 21 14.91 4.38 1.48
CA ALA A 21 14.92 4.38 2.94
C ALA A 21 14.53 5.74 3.52
N GLU A 22 15.09 6.84 3.00
CA GLU A 22 14.80 8.21 3.41
C GLU A 22 13.31 8.55 3.33
N GLN A 23 12.65 8.16 2.24
CA GLN A 23 11.21 8.38 2.07
C GLN A 23 10.38 7.52 3.03
N SER A 24 10.83 6.29 3.29
CA SER A 24 10.20 5.41 4.29
C SER A 24 10.37 5.97 5.71
N ASP A 25 11.54 6.52 6.04
CA ASP A 25 11.83 7.14 7.33
C ASP A 25 10.96 8.38 7.55
N ALA A 26 10.87 9.26 6.55
CA ALA A 26 10.03 10.46 6.60
C ALA A 26 8.54 10.11 6.81
N TYR A 27 8.04 9.11 6.09
CA TYR A 27 6.66 8.65 6.27
C TYR A 27 6.46 7.97 7.63
N PHE A 28 7.40 7.15 8.08
CA PHE A 28 7.32 6.50 9.40
C PHE A 28 7.24 7.52 10.53
N SER A 29 8.07 8.56 10.49
CA SER A 29 8.10 9.64 11.49
C SER A 29 6.78 10.42 11.58
N SER A 30 6.09 10.59 10.44
CA SER A 30 4.80 11.29 10.39
C SER A 30 3.64 10.50 11.00
N ARG A 31 3.84 9.19 11.29
CA ARG A 31 2.78 8.34 11.85
C ARG A 31 2.57 8.62 13.34
N PRO A 32 1.33 8.47 13.85
CA PRO A 32 1.06 8.55 15.28
C PRO A 32 1.97 7.61 16.09
N ARG A 33 2.40 8.03 17.29
CA ARG A 33 3.29 7.26 18.17
C ARG A 33 2.85 5.81 18.36
N GLY A 34 1.56 5.55 18.66
CA GLY A 34 1.04 4.19 18.83
C GLY A 34 1.20 3.32 17.59
N SER A 35 1.08 3.89 16.37
CA SER A 35 1.32 3.17 15.13
C SER A 35 2.80 2.85 14.91
N ARG A 36 3.71 3.69 15.36
CA ARG A 36 5.16 3.45 15.33
C ARG A 36 5.56 2.33 16.30
N ILE A 37 4.99 2.35 17.51
CA ILE A 37 5.16 1.29 18.51
C ILE A 37 4.62 -0.04 17.96
N GLY A 38 3.41 -0.04 17.41
CA GLY A 38 2.81 -1.24 16.82
C GLY A 38 3.63 -1.87 15.69
N ALA A 39 4.35 -1.06 14.92
CA ALA A 39 5.23 -1.56 13.85
C ALA A 39 6.46 -2.32 14.40
N TRP A 40 6.93 -2.03 15.59
CA TRP A 40 7.97 -2.78 16.29
C TRP A 40 7.43 -4.01 17.02
N ALA A 41 6.26 -3.87 17.63
CA ALA A 41 5.68 -4.90 18.47
C ALA A 41 5.03 -6.05 17.68
N SER A 42 4.70 -5.83 16.40
CA SER A 42 3.95 -6.78 15.58
C SER A 42 4.83 -7.48 14.55
N ASP A 43 4.93 -8.79 14.65
CA ASP A 43 5.41 -9.67 13.58
C ASP A 43 4.29 -9.91 12.56
N GLN A 44 4.00 -8.92 11.73
CA GLN A 44 2.86 -8.91 10.81
C GLN A 44 2.68 -10.23 10.07
N SER A 45 1.45 -10.77 10.10
CA SER A 45 1.02 -12.01 9.42
C SER A 45 1.61 -13.31 9.96
N LYS A 46 2.41 -13.28 11.03
CA LYS A 46 2.82 -14.50 11.73
C LYS A 46 1.76 -14.96 12.74
N PRO A 47 1.73 -16.26 13.07
CA PRO A 47 0.87 -16.76 14.14
C PRO A 47 1.12 -16.03 15.46
N LEU A 48 0.05 -15.67 16.16
CA LEU A 48 0.08 -15.02 17.47
C LEU A 48 -0.65 -15.92 18.47
N ALA A 49 0.03 -16.34 19.53
CA ALA A 49 -0.53 -17.28 20.48
C ALA A 49 -1.67 -16.67 21.32
N SER A 50 -1.58 -15.36 21.64
CA SER A 50 -2.64 -14.67 22.39
C SER A 50 -2.59 -13.16 22.21
N ARG A 51 -3.73 -12.49 22.48
CA ARG A 51 -3.76 -11.03 22.54
C ARG A 51 -2.87 -10.46 23.65
N GLN A 52 -2.70 -11.19 24.74
CA GLN A 52 -1.84 -10.79 25.86
C GLN A 52 -0.37 -10.71 25.44
N GLU A 53 0.10 -11.64 24.61
CA GLU A 53 1.44 -11.62 24.03
C GLU A 53 1.69 -10.32 23.22
N LEU A 54 0.75 -9.95 22.36
CA LEU A 54 0.85 -8.69 21.62
C LEU A 54 0.85 -7.48 22.55
N GLN A 55 0.02 -7.46 23.58
CA GLN A 55 -0.01 -6.37 24.56
C GLN A 55 1.30 -6.25 25.32
N ALA A 56 1.91 -7.38 25.71
CA ALA A 56 3.22 -7.40 26.34
C ALA A 56 4.32 -6.87 25.41
N ALA A 57 4.30 -7.24 24.13
CA ALA A 57 5.23 -6.73 23.12
C ALA A 57 5.09 -5.22 22.91
N VAL A 58 3.85 -4.70 22.91
CA VAL A 58 3.58 -3.25 22.85
C VAL A 58 4.17 -2.54 24.07
N ALA A 59 3.88 -3.03 25.29
CA ALA A 59 4.39 -2.43 26.53
C ALA A 59 5.93 -2.45 26.60
N ALA A 60 6.56 -3.55 26.19
CA ALA A 60 8.01 -3.66 26.10
C ALA A 60 8.61 -2.66 25.09
N THR A 61 7.95 -2.46 23.95
CA THR A 61 8.37 -1.48 22.94
C THR A 61 8.22 -0.05 23.45
N GLU A 62 7.14 0.26 24.17
CA GLU A 62 6.92 1.56 24.80
C GLU A 62 7.99 1.88 25.84
N ALA A 63 8.36 0.90 26.65
CA ALA A 63 9.42 1.05 27.65
C ALA A 63 10.80 1.24 27.01
N ARG A 64 11.03 0.62 25.84
CA ARG A 64 12.30 0.74 25.10
C ARG A 64 12.49 2.11 24.45
N TYR A 65 11.44 2.73 23.95
CA TYR A 65 11.47 3.99 23.21
C TYR A 65 10.64 5.08 23.91
N SER A 66 11.31 5.96 24.66
CA SER A 66 10.61 7.05 25.38
C SER A 66 10.09 8.14 24.44
N ASP A 67 10.92 8.65 23.54
CA ASP A 67 10.60 9.81 22.69
C ASP A 67 10.71 9.51 21.21
N ASP A 68 11.90 9.21 20.72
CA ASP A 68 12.12 8.91 19.30
C ASP A 68 12.04 7.41 19.04
N ILE A 69 11.17 7.04 18.10
CA ILE A 69 10.96 5.65 17.68
C ILE A 69 11.46 5.55 16.23
N PRO A 70 12.66 4.98 16.00
CA PRO A 70 13.18 4.80 14.67
C PRO A 70 12.34 3.78 13.89
N ARG A 71 12.40 3.85 12.57
CA ARG A 71 11.71 2.87 11.72
C ARG A 71 12.36 1.48 11.87
N PRO A 72 11.58 0.41 12.07
CA PRO A 72 12.12 -0.95 12.06
C PRO A 72 12.75 -1.28 10.69
N PRO A 73 13.84 -2.06 10.64
CA PRO A 73 14.51 -2.42 9.38
C PRO A 73 13.60 -3.13 8.36
N HIS A 74 12.62 -3.91 8.86
CA HIS A 74 11.66 -4.65 8.04
C HIS A 74 10.49 -3.81 7.54
N TRP A 75 10.34 -2.59 8.04
CA TRP A 75 9.22 -1.71 7.69
C TRP A 75 9.61 -0.79 6.54
N GLY A 76 8.77 -0.73 5.52
CA GLY A 76 8.98 0.11 4.36
C GLY A 76 7.76 0.10 3.44
N GLY A 77 7.93 0.65 2.25
CA GLY A 77 6.89 0.71 1.23
C GLY A 77 7.34 0.21 -0.12
N PHE A 78 6.38 0.00 -1.00
CA PHE A 78 6.61 -0.31 -2.40
C PHE A 78 5.97 0.74 -3.28
N LEU A 79 6.62 1.04 -4.39
CA LEU A 79 6.14 1.91 -5.45
C LEU A 79 5.92 1.07 -6.70
N ILE A 80 4.75 1.21 -7.31
CA ILE A 80 4.47 0.65 -8.62
C ILE A 80 4.83 1.71 -9.66
N ARG A 81 5.75 1.39 -10.57
CA ARG A 81 6.01 2.16 -11.78
C ARG A 81 5.10 1.62 -12.88
N PRO A 82 4.00 2.31 -13.20
CA PRO A 82 2.99 1.71 -14.05
C PRO A 82 3.43 1.68 -15.53
N ASP A 83 3.16 0.54 -16.14
CA ASP A 83 3.23 0.35 -17.59
C ASP A 83 1.82 0.24 -18.21
N GLU A 84 0.85 -0.20 -17.41
CA GLU A 84 -0.55 -0.27 -17.78
C GLU A 84 -1.46 0.20 -16.63
N ILE A 85 -2.48 0.98 -16.97
CA ILE A 85 -3.55 1.37 -16.05
C ILE A 85 -4.89 1.16 -16.74
N GLU A 86 -5.79 0.40 -16.12
CA GLU A 86 -7.15 0.23 -16.62
C GLU A 86 -8.15 0.88 -15.65
N PHE A 87 -9.00 1.73 -16.19
CA PHE A 87 -10.15 2.30 -15.51
C PHE A 87 -11.40 1.56 -15.97
N TRP A 88 -12.16 1.07 -15.02
CA TRP A 88 -13.39 0.35 -15.25
C TRP A 88 -14.55 1.05 -14.53
N ALA A 89 -15.66 1.19 -15.24
CA ALA A 89 -16.90 1.71 -14.71
C ALA A 89 -18.03 0.74 -15.02
N ASP A 90 -18.88 0.51 -14.04
CA ASP A 90 -20.05 -0.33 -14.23
C ASP A 90 -21.06 0.32 -15.17
N GLY A 91 -21.65 -0.48 -16.05
CA GLY A 91 -22.70 -0.11 -17.00
C GLY A 91 -23.85 -1.08 -16.93
N GLU A 92 -25.04 -0.63 -17.34
CA GLU A 92 -26.24 -1.44 -17.42
C GLU A 92 -26.03 -2.64 -18.37
N PHE A 93 -26.72 -3.74 -18.11
CA PHE A 93 -26.63 -4.96 -18.91
C PHE A 93 -25.22 -5.52 -19.10
N ARG A 94 -24.30 -5.24 -18.15
CA ARG A 94 -22.87 -5.58 -18.21
C ARG A 94 -22.09 -4.87 -19.32
N LEU A 95 -22.65 -3.83 -19.92
CA LEU A 95 -21.96 -3.02 -20.93
C LEU A 95 -21.08 -1.98 -20.23
N HIS A 96 -20.01 -2.48 -19.62
CA HIS A 96 -19.10 -1.69 -18.79
C HIS A 96 -18.21 -0.78 -19.63
N ASP A 97 -17.96 0.44 -19.14
CA ASP A 97 -16.94 1.30 -19.70
C ASP A 97 -15.56 0.88 -19.22
N ARG A 98 -14.66 0.65 -20.17
CA ARG A 98 -13.28 0.23 -19.87
C ARG A 98 -12.32 1.05 -20.73
N PHE A 99 -11.39 1.74 -20.04
CA PHE A 99 -10.27 2.46 -20.67
C PHE A 99 -8.97 1.91 -20.17
N ARG A 100 -8.15 1.43 -21.08
CA ARG A 100 -6.80 0.96 -20.81
C ARG A 100 -5.80 1.99 -21.34
N PHE A 101 -4.88 2.36 -20.48
CA PHE A 101 -3.72 3.18 -20.79
C PHE A 101 -2.49 2.29 -20.76
N THR A 102 -1.71 2.29 -21.82
CA THR A 102 -0.44 1.56 -21.92
C THR A 102 0.69 2.55 -22.21
N LYS A 103 1.82 2.34 -21.56
CA LYS A 103 3.00 3.17 -21.75
C LYS A 103 3.88 2.58 -22.84
N SER A 104 4.20 3.39 -23.85
CA SER A 104 5.11 3.00 -24.93
C SER A 104 6.57 2.99 -24.46
N ALA A 105 7.45 2.41 -25.27
CA ALA A 105 8.90 2.44 -25.01
C ALA A 105 9.48 3.87 -24.95
N SER A 106 8.85 4.84 -25.64
CA SER A 106 9.21 6.27 -25.56
C SER A 106 8.67 6.98 -24.31
N GLY A 107 7.92 6.28 -23.45
CA GLY A 107 7.32 6.85 -22.24
C GLY A 107 5.98 7.53 -22.44
N THR A 108 5.45 7.57 -23.66
CA THR A 108 4.15 8.17 -23.99
C THR A 108 3.02 7.23 -23.63
N TRP A 109 1.95 7.75 -23.02
CA TRP A 109 0.75 6.99 -22.73
C TRP A 109 -0.21 6.98 -23.91
N GLN A 110 -0.71 5.78 -24.25
CA GLN A 110 -1.73 5.56 -25.25
C GLN A 110 -3.00 5.06 -24.59
N ALA A 111 -4.14 5.66 -24.92
CA ALA A 111 -5.45 5.29 -24.41
C ALA A 111 -6.23 4.45 -25.42
N GLN A 112 -6.85 3.38 -24.95
CA GLN A 112 -7.70 2.51 -25.75
C GLN A 112 -8.97 2.15 -24.97
N ARG A 113 -10.12 2.27 -25.62
CA ARG A 113 -11.38 1.73 -25.08
C ARG A 113 -11.43 0.23 -25.35
N LEU A 114 -11.84 -0.54 -24.37
CA LEU A 114 -12.01 -1.99 -24.48
C LEU A 114 -13.49 -2.35 -24.47
N TYR A 115 -13.82 -3.45 -25.11
CA TYR A 115 -15.11 -4.09 -24.92
C TYR A 115 -15.28 -4.56 -23.47
N PRO A 116 -16.51 -4.57 -22.94
CA PRO A 116 -16.83 -5.06 -21.61
C PRO A 116 -16.55 -6.55 -21.43
#